data_d78a057fffd40881e9df82465c20643b
#
_entry.id   d78a057fffd40881e9df82465c20643b
#
_cell.length_a   1.000
_cell.length_b   1.000
_cell.length_c   1.000
_cell.angle_alpha   90.00
_cell.angle_beta   90.00
_cell.angle_gamma   90.00
#
_symmetry.space_group_name_H-M   'P 1'
#
loop_
_entity.id
_entity.type
_entity.pdbx_description
1 polymer ?
#
loop_
_entity_poly.entity_id
_entity_poly.type
_entity_poly.pdbx_seq_one_letter_code
_entity_poly.pdbx_strand_id
1 'polypeptide(L)'
;LQDRAQTVANASATGPNGTAAPLNTAPSSGSVATPATITLPDFSRITEQRGPGVVNISVTGTVKTSGNGSPFPGMDPDDPVFQFFKRFGGIPQQQGPREQTVRGQGSGFIVSSDGVILTNAHVVQDAKDVTVKLPDRREYKAKVVGTDPKTDVAVIKIDAKDLPYLPLGNTRD
;
A
#
# COMPACT_ATOMS: atom_id res chain seq x y z
N LEU A 1 59.55 -7.96 -14.72
CA LEU A 1 60.33 -8.95 -13.96
C LEU A 1 59.45 -10.13 -13.59
N GLN A 2 59.75 -11.26 -14.30
CA GLN A 2 59.78 -12.67 -13.92
C GLN A 2 58.44 -13.30 -13.46
N ASP A 3 57.75 -14.02 -14.33
CA ASP A 3 58.06 -15.34 -14.89
C ASP A 3 58.25 -16.45 -13.82
N ARG A 4 57.28 -17.37 -13.76
CA ARG A 4 57.60 -18.81 -13.53
C ARG A 4 56.37 -19.70 -13.82
N ALA A 5 56.47 -20.33 -14.98
CA ALA A 5 55.83 -21.60 -15.29
C ALA A 5 56.44 -22.73 -14.46
N GLN A 6 55.65 -23.70 -14.05
CA GLN A 6 56.14 -25.05 -13.72
C GLN A 6 55.22 -26.12 -14.25
N THR A 7 55.72 -26.76 -15.25
CA THR A 7 55.35 -28.07 -15.84
C THR A 7 56.05 -29.17 -15.01
N VAL A 8 55.33 -30.23 -14.66
CA VAL A 8 55.90 -31.59 -14.42
C VAL A 8 54.76 -32.60 -14.67
N ALA A 9 54.86 -33.34 -15.63
CA ALA A 9 55.57 -34.58 -15.91
C ALA A 9 54.73 -35.82 -15.60
N ASN A 10 54.45 -36.45 -16.67
CA ASN A 10 53.99 -37.78 -17.02
C ASN A 10 54.75 -38.92 -16.27
N ALA A 11 54.02 -39.92 -15.79
CA ALA A 11 54.59 -41.23 -15.48
C ALA A 11 53.58 -42.33 -15.86
N SER A 12 53.90 -43.02 -16.97
CA SER A 12 53.28 -44.27 -17.40
C SER A 12 53.73 -45.42 -16.49
N ALA A 13 52.82 -46.30 -16.11
CA ALA A 13 53.13 -47.66 -15.66
C ALA A 13 52.13 -48.65 -16.27
N THR A 14 52.66 -49.59 -17.01
CA THR A 14 52.05 -50.64 -17.78
C THR A 14 51.86 -51.94 -16.98
N GLY A 15 50.65 -52.55 -17.07
CA GLY A 15 50.36 -53.97 -17.15
C GLY A 15 49.89 -54.70 -15.89
N PRO A 16 49.38 -55.97 -15.96
CA PRO A 16 48.54 -56.53 -17.01
C PRO A 16 47.28 -57.24 -16.52
N ASN A 17 46.33 -57.48 -17.45
CA ASN A 17 45.26 -58.51 -17.47
C ASN A 17 44.52 -58.90 -16.22
N GLY A 18 43.21 -58.53 -16.17
CA GLY A 18 42.17 -59.15 -15.36
C GLY A 18 40.82 -58.91 -16.01
N THR A 19 40.33 -59.97 -16.69
CA THR A 19 39.01 -60.01 -17.32
C THR A 19 37.91 -59.90 -16.26
N ALA A 20 37.15 -58.80 -16.21
CA ALA A 20 35.91 -58.70 -15.43
C ALA A 20 34.82 -58.07 -16.30
N ALA A 21 33.71 -58.74 -16.37
CA ALA A 21 32.54 -58.40 -17.15
C ALA A 21 31.95 -57.01 -16.82
N PRO A 22 31.34 -56.31 -17.76
CA PRO A 22 30.75 -55.00 -17.49
C PRO A 22 29.41 -55.15 -16.71
N LEU A 23 29.39 -54.74 -15.50
CA LEU A 23 28.14 -54.41 -14.77
C LEU A 23 27.62 -53.10 -15.33
N ASN A 24 26.63 -53.22 -16.19
CA ASN A 24 25.91 -52.11 -16.77
C ASN A 24 24.90 -51.57 -15.73
N THR A 25 25.35 -50.74 -14.80
CA THR A 25 24.46 -49.93 -13.97
C THR A 25 24.30 -48.57 -14.62
N ALA A 26 23.21 -48.46 -15.39
CA ALA A 26 22.74 -47.16 -15.86
C ALA A 26 22.45 -46.24 -14.65
N PRO A 27 22.96 -45.02 -14.62
CA PRO A 27 22.51 -44.06 -13.60
C PRO A 27 21.07 -43.72 -13.90
N SER A 28 20.18 -44.04 -12.94
CA SER A 28 18.83 -43.49 -12.87
C SER A 28 18.92 -41.98 -12.96
N SER A 29 18.52 -41.44 -14.09
CA SER A 29 18.28 -40.00 -14.23
C SER A 29 17.14 -39.63 -13.31
N GLY A 30 17.48 -39.28 -12.07
CA GLY A 30 16.54 -38.60 -11.18
C GLY A 30 16.09 -37.32 -11.84
N SER A 31 14.84 -37.29 -12.25
CA SER A 31 14.15 -36.08 -12.69
C SER A 31 14.24 -35.07 -11.56
N VAL A 32 15.17 -34.13 -11.66
CA VAL A 32 15.20 -32.97 -10.78
C VAL A 32 13.94 -32.16 -11.11
N ALA A 33 12.94 -32.26 -10.23
CA ALA A 33 11.76 -31.42 -10.32
C ALA A 33 12.21 -29.96 -10.31
N THR A 34 12.10 -29.30 -11.44
CA THR A 34 12.30 -27.84 -11.53
C THR A 34 11.34 -27.19 -10.54
N PRO A 35 11.84 -26.33 -9.61
CA PRO A 35 10.98 -25.62 -8.71
C PRO A 35 9.96 -24.81 -9.53
N ALA A 36 8.67 -25.00 -9.22
CA ALA A 36 7.61 -24.23 -9.86
C ALA A 36 7.90 -22.74 -9.59
N THR A 37 8.22 -22.02 -10.63
CA THR A 37 8.41 -20.57 -10.55
C THR A 37 7.03 -19.95 -10.29
N ILE A 38 6.80 -19.50 -9.05
CA ILE A 38 5.61 -18.74 -8.72
C ILE A 38 5.79 -17.38 -9.38
N THR A 39 5.13 -17.16 -10.50
CA THR A 39 5.07 -15.85 -11.14
C THR A 39 4.14 -14.96 -10.32
N LEU A 40 4.72 -14.08 -9.54
CA LEU A 40 3.96 -13.04 -8.84
C LEU A 40 3.36 -12.07 -9.87
N PRO A 41 2.14 -11.56 -9.63
CA PRO A 41 1.56 -10.52 -10.47
C PRO A 41 2.49 -9.30 -10.56
N ASP A 42 2.59 -8.71 -11.74
CA ASP A 42 3.36 -7.48 -11.94
C ASP A 42 2.59 -6.28 -11.37
N PHE A 43 2.79 -6.03 -10.09
CA PHE A 43 2.17 -4.91 -9.37
C PHE A 43 2.68 -3.54 -9.86
N SER A 44 3.88 -3.48 -10.48
CA SER A 44 4.44 -2.24 -11.02
C SER A 44 3.54 -1.66 -12.11
N ARG A 45 3.06 -2.51 -13.02
CA ARG A 45 2.13 -2.09 -14.08
C ARG A 45 0.81 -1.56 -13.55
N ILE A 46 0.29 -2.20 -12.49
CA ILE A 46 -0.96 -1.74 -11.84
C ILE A 46 -0.74 -0.36 -11.23
N THR A 47 0.39 -0.17 -10.53
CA THR A 47 0.73 1.11 -9.90
C THR A 47 0.94 2.22 -10.94
N GLU A 48 1.62 1.94 -12.05
CA GLU A 48 1.83 2.90 -13.13
C GLU A 48 0.52 3.32 -13.79
N GLN A 49 -0.37 2.37 -14.05
CA GLN A 49 -1.63 2.61 -14.76
C GLN A 49 -2.72 3.22 -13.87
N ARG A 50 -2.78 2.84 -12.61
CA ARG A 50 -3.87 3.19 -11.68
C ARG A 50 -3.46 4.18 -10.59
N GLY A 51 -2.18 4.24 -10.27
CA GLY A 51 -1.63 5.14 -9.26
C GLY A 51 -2.00 6.60 -9.44
N PRO A 52 -2.01 7.16 -10.66
CA PRO A 52 -2.44 8.55 -10.89
C PRO A 52 -3.86 8.87 -10.44
N GLY A 53 -4.75 7.88 -10.36
CA GLY A 53 -6.11 8.03 -9.85
C GLY A 53 -6.25 7.92 -8.33
N VAL A 54 -5.18 7.59 -7.61
CA VAL A 54 -5.17 7.47 -6.14
C VAL A 54 -4.68 8.78 -5.54
N VAL A 55 -5.38 9.28 -4.52
CA VAL A 55 -5.11 10.58 -3.90
C VAL A 55 -4.92 10.45 -2.39
N ASN A 56 -4.17 11.39 -1.82
CA ASN A 56 -4.09 11.56 -0.38
C ASN A 56 -5.10 12.62 0.06
N ILE A 57 -5.78 12.38 1.18
CA ILE A 57 -6.78 13.27 1.75
C ILE A 57 -6.30 13.70 3.12
N SER A 58 -6.18 15.00 3.32
CA SER A 58 -5.89 15.61 4.62
C SER A 58 -7.13 16.34 5.11
N VAL A 59 -7.48 16.11 6.36
CA VAL A 59 -8.62 16.77 6.99
C VAL A 59 -8.19 17.54 8.22
N THR A 60 -8.84 18.67 8.47
CA THR A 60 -8.74 19.40 9.71
C THR A 60 -10.11 19.50 10.33
N GLY A 61 -10.19 19.20 11.62
CA GLY A 61 -11.39 19.33 12.42
C GLY A 61 -11.11 20.11 13.68
N THR A 62 -12.16 20.53 14.40
CA THR A 62 -12.05 21.18 15.70
C THR A 62 -12.77 20.34 16.72
N VAL A 63 -12.05 19.91 17.75
CA VAL A 63 -12.65 19.20 18.89
C VAL A 63 -12.74 20.12 20.07
N LYS A 64 -13.94 20.27 20.66
CA LYS A 64 -14.14 20.94 21.90
C LYS A 64 -13.88 19.97 23.04
N THR A 65 -12.75 20.13 23.71
CA THR A 65 -12.42 19.32 24.88
C THR A 65 -13.13 19.92 26.08
N SER A 66 -14.22 19.31 26.53
CA SER A 66 -14.82 19.62 27.84
C SER A 66 -13.97 18.92 28.90
N GLY A 67 -13.49 19.66 29.89
CA GLY A 67 -12.43 19.32 30.83
C GLY A 67 -12.64 18.12 31.77
N ASN A 68 -13.47 17.16 31.44
CA ASN A 68 -13.64 15.95 32.25
C ASN A 68 -14.11 14.78 31.39
N GLY A 69 -13.19 14.05 30.79
CA GLY A 69 -13.53 12.87 30.03
C GLY A 69 -12.94 12.86 28.63
N SER A 70 -13.19 11.81 27.94
CA SER A 70 -12.79 11.55 26.56
C SER A 70 -12.88 12.83 25.68
N PRO A 71 -11.90 13.10 24.83
CA PRO A 71 -11.91 14.26 23.92
C PRO A 71 -13.09 14.25 22.93
N PHE A 72 -13.88 13.18 22.93
CA PHE A 72 -15.06 12.99 22.09
C PHE A 72 -16.26 12.62 22.97
N PRO A 73 -17.15 13.57 23.36
CA PRO A 73 -18.35 13.23 24.09
C PRO A 73 -19.30 12.41 23.22
N GLY A 74 -19.53 11.16 23.62
CA GLY A 74 -20.44 10.24 22.96
C GLY A 74 -19.79 9.23 22.01
N MET A 75 -18.47 9.19 21.91
CA MET A 75 -17.76 8.23 21.11
C MET A 75 -17.19 7.12 22.01
N ASP A 76 -17.46 5.88 21.63
CA ASP A 76 -16.95 4.69 22.32
C ASP A 76 -15.42 4.60 22.15
N PRO A 77 -14.64 4.25 23.19
CA PRO A 77 -13.21 4.02 23.07
C PRO A 77 -12.81 2.98 22.00
N ASP A 78 -13.73 2.08 21.66
CA ASP A 78 -13.55 1.05 20.65
C ASP A 78 -14.01 1.46 19.24
N ASP A 79 -14.52 2.70 19.08
CA ASP A 79 -14.93 3.21 17.78
C ASP A 79 -13.72 3.33 16.83
N PRO A 80 -13.81 2.78 15.60
CA PRO A 80 -12.75 2.87 14.61
C PRO A 80 -12.26 4.29 14.33
N VAL A 81 -13.17 5.27 14.41
CA VAL A 81 -12.87 6.71 14.26
C VAL A 81 -12.01 7.21 15.41
N PHE A 82 -12.32 6.81 16.65
CA PHE A 82 -11.51 7.15 17.82
C PHE A 82 -10.11 6.57 17.73
N GLN A 83 -9.98 5.31 17.32
CA GLN A 83 -8.70 4.63 17.12
C GLN A 83 -7.86 5.30 16.01
N PHE A 84 -8.50 5.74 14.93
CA PHE A 84 -7.85 6.47 13.84
C PHE A 84 -7.27 7.81 14.35
N PHE A 85 -8.07 8.60 15.04
CA PHE A 85 -7.61 9.89 15.59
C PHE A 85 -6.55 9.73 16.67
N LYS A 86 -6.63 8.70 17.51
CA LYS A 86 -5.62 8.39 18.51
C LYS A 86 -4.26 8.02 17.86
N ARG A 87 -4.30 7.31 16.76
CA ARG A 87 -3.09 6.82 16.08
C ARG A 87 -2.42 7.89 15.20
N PHE A 88 -3.20 8.75 14.57
CA PHE A 88 -2.73 9.75 13.61
C PHE A 88 -2.88 11.20 14.08
N GLY A 89 -3.64 11.45 15.10
CA GLY A 89 -4.03 12.79 15.56
C GLY A 89 -3.27 13.34 16.75
N GLY A 90 -2.26 12.65 17.31
CA GLY A 90 -1.44 13.12 18.42
C GLY A 90 -2.20 14.00 19.42
N ILE A 91 -2.85 13.44 20.45
CA ILE A 91 -3.60 14.19 21.46
C ILE A 91 -2.61 14.81 22.45
N PRO A 92 -2.36 16.12 22.47
CA PRO A 92 -1.59 16.75 23.54
C PRO A 92 -2.43 16.75 24.82
N GLN A 93 -1.91 16.16 25.85
CA GLN A 93 -2.51 16.11 27.17
C GLN A 93 -2.29 17.47 27.87
N GLN A 94 -3.19 18.43 27.72
CA GLN A 94 -3.20 19.65 28.54
C GLN A 94 -4.62 20.06 28.94
N GLN A 95 -4.75 20.35 30.21
CA GLN A 95 -5.97 20.68 30.96
C GLN A 95 -6.57 22.03 30.55
N GLY A 96 -7.89 22.04 30.25
CA GLY A 96 -8.74 23.22 30.08
C GLY A 96 -9.65 23.10 28.85
N PRO A 97 -10.82 23.78 28.85
CA PRO A 97 -11.71 23.82 27.68
C PRO A 97 -11.02 24.61 26.57
N ARG A 98 -10.42 23.90 25.59
CA ARG A 98 -9.80 24.51 24.44
C ARG A 98 -10.31 23.83 23.17
N GLU A 99 -10.58 24.64 22.18
CA GLU A 99 -10.79 24.15 20.84
C GLU A 99 -9.42 23.66 20.31
N GLN A 100 -9.27 22.35 20.15
CA GLN A 100 -8.08 21.78 19.54
C GLN A 100 -8.33 21.46 18.08
N THR A 101 -7.43 21.92 17.22
CA THR A 101 -7.43 21.52 15.82
C THR A 101 -6.86 20.12 15.71
N VAL A 102 -7.67 19.18 15.27
CA VAL A 102 -7.27 17.80 14.98
C VAL A 102 -7.03 17.68 13.48
N ARG A 103 -5.95 17.01 13.13
CA ARG A 103 -5.61 16.70 11.74
C ARG A 103 -5.68 15.19 11.52
N GLY A 104 -6.35 14.80 10.45
CA GLY A 104 -6.42 13.43 10.00
C GLY A 104 -5.88 13.30 8.57
N GLN A 105 -5.52 12.08 8.19
CA GLN A 105 -5.14 11.74 6.84
C GLN A 105 -5.83 10.45 6.42
N GLY A 106 -6.15 10.36 5.15
CA GLY A 106 -6.72 9.19 4.53
C GLY A 106 -6.33 9.10 3.07
N SER A 107 -6.87 8.11 2.40
CA SER A 107 -6.70 7.91 0.97
C SER A 107 -8.05 7.92 0.28
N GLY A 108 -8.05 8.24 -0.99
CA GLY A 108 -9.22 8.16 -1.85
C GLY A 108 -8.82 7.86 -3.27
N PHE A 109 -9.81 7.68 -4.13
CA PHE A 109 -9.56 7.49 -5.54
C PHE A 109 -10.57 8.25 -6.40
N ILE A 110 -10.06 8.82 -7.48
CA ILE A 110 -10.83 9.61 -8.42
C ILE A 110 -11.66 8.66 -9.28
N VAL A 111 -12.96 8.88 -9.35
CA VAL A 111 -13.90 8.05 -10.14
C VAL A 111 -14.46 8.78 -11.36
N SER A 112 -14.18 10.08 -11.49
CA SER A 112 -14.60 10.88 -12.63
C SER A 112 -13.59 11.97 -12.96
N SER A 113 -13.38 12.25 -14.25
CA SER A 113 -12.43 13.24 -14.74
C SER A 113 -12.71 14.67 -14.27
N ASP A 114 -13.92 14.94 -13.80
CA ASP A 114 -14.35 16.24 -13.26
C ASP A 114 -14.07 16.41 -11.75
N GLY A 115 -13.42 15.43 -11.11
CA GLY A 115 -12.96 15.54 -9.73
C GLY A 115 -13.88 14.94 -8.68
N VAL A 116 -14.71 13.97 -9.02
CA VAL A 116 -15.42 13.14 -8.03
C VAL A 116 -14.48 12.10 -7.47
N ILE A 117 -14.42 12.00 -6.14
CA ILE A 117 -13.51 11.14 -5.39
C ILE A 117 -14.30 10.33 -4.38
N LEU A 118 -14.00 9.04 -4.30
CA LEU A 118 -14.49 8.16 -3.23
C LEU A 118 -13.43 8.01 -2.14
N THR A 119 -13.89 8.03 -0.90
CA THR A 119 -13.07 7.81 0.31
C THR A 119 -13.93 7.17 1.39
N ASN A 120 -13.36 6.92 2.56
CA ASN A 120 -14.13 6.43 3.70
C ASN A 120 -14.88 7.56 4.41
N ALA A 121 -16.06 7.25 4.93
CA ALA A 121 -16.88 8.22 5.66
C ALA A 121 -16.17 8.72 6.91
N HIS A 122 -15.52 7.83 7.67
CA HIS A 122 -14.78 8.20 8.88
C HIS A 122 -13.62 9.17 8.62
N VAL A 123 -13.07 9.23 7.39
CA VAL A 123 -11.98 10.18 7.04
C VAL A 123 -12.50 11.61 7.00
N VAL A 124 -13.71 11.82 6.52
CA VAL A 124 -14.29 13.16 6.30
C VAL A 124 -15.36 13.54 7.32
N GLN A 125 -15.73 12.60 8.19
CA GLN A 125 -16.68 12.85 9.26
C GLN A 125 -16.13 13.92 10.19
N ASP A 126 -16.96 14.92 10.54
CA ASP A 126 -16.60 16.04 11.41
C ASP A 126 -15.43 16.91 10.91
N ALA A 127 -15.00 16.72 9.67
CA ALA A 127 -13.98 17.54 9.04
C ALA A 127 -14.53 18.95 8.75
N LYS A 128 -13.79 19.97 9.20
CA LYS A 128 -14.05 21.37 8.89
C LYS A 128 -13.52 21.74 7.51
N ASP A 129 -12.34 21.27 7.22
CA ASP A 129 -11.68 21.43 5.93
C ASP A 129 -11.17 20.08 5.43
N VAL A 130 -11.40 19.82 4.15
CA VAL A 130 -10.90 18.65 3.45
C VAL A 130 -10.01 19.11 2.31
N THR A 131 -8.77 18.65 2.28
CA THR A 131 -7.79 18.95 1.24
C THR A 131 -7.36 17.65 0.57
N VAL A 132 -7.43 17.62 -0.73
CA VAL A 132 -7.01 16.48 -1.57
C VAL A 132 -5.66 16.83 -2.22
N LYS A 133 -4.69 15.95 -2.05
CA LYS A 133 -3.39 16.04 -2.69
C LYS A 133 -3.25 14.95 -3.74
N LEU A 134 -3.03 15.35 -4.98
CA LEU A 134 -2.81 14.46 -6.12
C LEU A 134 -1.37 13.92 -6.13
N PRO A 135 -1.08 12.83 -6.85
CA PRO A 135 0.28 12.30 -7.03
C PRO A 135 1.26 13.31 -7.66
N ASP A 136 0.78 14.21 -8.50
CA ASP A 136 1.56 15.31 -9.10
C ASP A 136 1.81 16.50 -8.15
N ARG A 137 1.44 16.34 -6.87
CA ARG A 137 1.59 17.32 -5.78
C ARG A 137 0.62 18.51 -5.82
N ARG A 138 -0.29 18.58 -6.75
CA ARG A 138 -1.36 19.60 -6.73
C ARG A 138 -2.28 19.33 -5.56
N GLU A 139 -2.72 20.40 -4.90
CA GLU A 139 -3.62 20.35 -3.75
C GLU A 139 -4.91 21.11 -4.06
N TYR A 140 -6.04 20.52 -3.70
CA TYR A 140 -7.37 21.09 -3.93
C TYR A 140 -8.20 21.03 -2.65
N LYS A 141 -8.95 22.09 -2.39
CA LYS A 141 -10.02 22.02 -1.39
C LYS A 141 -11.15 21.15 -1.94
N ALA A 142 -11.65 20.26 -1.10
CA ALA A 142 -12.74 19.38 -1.45
C ALA A 142 -14.01 19.74 -0.68
N LYS A 143 -15.16 19.52 -1.32
CA LYS A 143 -16.48 19.57 -0.69
C LYS A 143 -16.96 18.14 -0.46
N VAL A 144 -17.45 17.85 0.73
CA VAL A 144 -18.16 16.60 1.01
C VAL A 144 -19.52 16.67 0.35
N VAL A 145 -19.78 15.76 -0.59
CA VAL A 145 -21.04 15.67 -1.33
C VAL A 145 -22.04 14.81 -0.58
N GLY A 146 -21.55 13.72 0.02
CA GLY A 146 -22.37 12.81 0.81
C GLY A 146 -21.53 11.79 1.54
N THR A 147 -22.09 11.25 2.60
CA THR A 147 -21.47 10.19 3.41
C THR A 147 -22.50 9.13 3.76
N ASP A 148 -22.08 7.88 3.77
CA ASP A 148 -22.84 6.77 4.33
C ASP A 148 -22.01 6.09 5.44
N PRO A 149 -22.29 6.41 6.71
CA PRO A 149 -21.60 5.80 7.84
C PRO A 149 -21.79 4.28 7.96
N LYS A 150 -22.89 3.74 7.42
CA LYS A 150 -23.18 2.29 7.51
C LYS A 150 -22.24 1.47 6.63
N THR A 151 -21.92 1.98 5.45
CA THR A 151 -21.00 1.34 4.50
C THR A 151 -19.59 1.90 4.60
N ASP A 152 -19.40 2.94 5.42
CA ASP A 152 -18.14 3.69 5.56
C ASP A 152 -17.66 4.26 4.21
N VAL A 153 -18.58 4.78 3.39
CA VAL A 153 -18.27 5.40 2.11
C VAL A 153 -18.61 6.88 2.12
N ALA A 154 -17.73 7.70 1.58
CA ALA A 154 -17.96 9.12 1.35
C ALA A 154 -17.64 9.50 -0.09
N VAL A 155 -18.39 10.46 -0.60
CA VAL A 155 -18.15 11.13 -1.88
C VAL A 155 -17.72 12.55 -1.62
N ILE A 156 -16.56 12.92 -2.15
CA ILE A 156 -16.07 14.30 -2.09
C ILE A 156 -15.81 14.81 -3.51
N LYS A 157 -15.85 16.12 -3.69
CA LYS A 157 -15.69 16.79 -4.98
C LYS A 157 -14.61 17.86 -4.87
N ILE A 158 -13.68 17.86 -5.84
CA ILE A 158 -12.71 18.93 -6.05
C ILE A 158 -13.04 19.71 -7.33
N ASP A 159 -12.64 20.96 -7.39
CA ASP A 159 -12.76 21.78 -8.59
C ASP A 159 -11.51 21.61 -9.47
N ALA A 160 -11.53 20.54 -10.25
CA ALA A 160 -10.48 20.20 -11.20
C ALA A 160 -11.10 19.48 -12.41
N LYS A 161 -10.41 19.51 -13.54
CA LYS A 161 -10.84 18.89 -14.80
C LYS A 161 -9.70 18.04 -15.36
N ASP A 162 -10.07 17.17 -16.29
CA ASP A 162 -9.14 16.31 -17.04
C ASP A 162 -8.24 15.47 -16.09
N LEU A 163 -8.82 15.01 -14.99
CA LEU A 163 -8.12 14.17 -14.02
C LEU A 163 -8.08 12.71 -14.49
N PRO A 164 -6.97 12.01 -14.22
CA PRO A 164 -6.94 10.56 -14.34
C PRO A 164 -7.91 9.95 -13.33
N TYR A 165 -8.77 9.06 -13.78
CA TYR A 165 -9.77 8.43 -12.93
C TYR A 165 -9.73 6.91 -13.08
N LEU A 166 -10.24 6.22 -12.05
CA LEU A 166 -10.37 4.78 -12.01
C LEU A 166 -11.80 4.38 -12.38
N PRO A 167 -11.98 3.53 -13.40
CA PRO A 167 -13.31 3.02 -13.72
C PRO A 167 -13.79 2.11 -12.59
N LEU A 168 -15.05 2.28 -12.21
CA LEU A 168 -15.71 1.36 -11.28
C LEU A 168 -15.96 0.03 -12.00
N GLY A 169 -15.64 -1.08 -11.34
CA GLY A 169 -15.90 -2.41 -11.88
C GLY A 169 -17.39 -2.73 -11.91
N ASN A 170 -17.77 -3.62 -12.83
CA ASN A 170 -19.11 -4.20 -12.86
C ASN A 170 -19.09 -5.54 -12.11
N THR A 171 -19.89 -5.68 -11.07
CA THR A 171 -19.98 -6.91 -10.26
C THR A 171 -20.88 -7.98 -10.88
N ARG A 172 -21.40 -7.74 -12.07
CA ARG A 172 -22.31 -8.66 -12.77
C ARG A 172 -21.63 -9.50 -13.84
N ASP A 173 -20.31 -9.31 -14.03
CA ASP A 173 -19.51 -10.11 -14.97
C ASP A 173 -18.75 -11.21 -14.25
#